data_a2d6661244efac63c03e7efd7c124afc
#
_entry.id   a2d6661244efac63c03e7efd7c124afc
#
_cell.length_a   1.000
_cell.length_b   1.000
_cell.length_c   1.000
_cell.angle_alpha   90.00
_cell.angle_beta   90.00
_cell.angle_gamma   90.00
#
_symmetry.space_group_name_H-M   'P 1'
#
loop_
_entity.id
_entity.type
_entity.pdbx_description
1 polymer ?
#
loop_
_entity_poly.entity_id
_entity_poly.type
_entity_poly.pdbx_seq_one_letter_code
_entity_poly.pdbx_strand_id
1 'polypeptide(L)'
;METLVKRNGNFPSMNTFVDDFFSKDIFDWTERNFAALGSNLPSANLREVENRLEVELAAPGMKKKDFKIEIENNILKISCENEMEFEDSKENYVRREFNYHKFYRTFYLPDSIDEDAVEATYNDGILKVVIAKKEDNKSKATKTIAVK
;
A
#
# COMPACT_ATOMS: atom_id res chain seq x y z
N MET A 1 -12.08 -13.75 40.44
CA MET A 1 -10.67 -14.12 40.63
C MET A 1 -10.10 -14.52 39.29
N GLU A 2 -9.30 -13.67 38.78
CA GLU A 2 -8.75 -13.87 37.42
C GLU A 2 -7.55 -14.78 37.48
N THR A 3 -7.68 -15.94 36.91
CA THR A 3 -6.53 -16.75 36.58
C THR A 3 -5.82 -16.11 35.40
N LEU A 4 -4.81 -15.35 35.68
CA LEU A 4 -3.80 -15.00 34.69
C LEU A 4 -3.17 -16.31 34.23
N VAL A 5 -3.66 -16.82 33.13
CA VAL A 5 -2.96 -17.86 32.39
C VAL A 5 -1.67 -17.22 31.90
N LYS A 6 -0.59 -17.44 32.62
CA LYS A 6 0.74 -17.26 32.07
C LYS A 6 0.81 -18.17 30.84
N ARG A 7 0.54 -17.63 29.68
CA ARG A 7 0.97 -18.27 28.46
C ARG A 7 2.50 -18.25 28.48
N ASN A 8 3.08 -19.32 28.94
CA ASN A 8 4.43 -19.67 28.55
C ASN A 8 4.38 -19.97 27.06
N GLY A 9 4.24 -18.90 26.30
CA GLY A 9 4.35 -18.98 24.87
C GLY A 9 5.82 -19.09 24.51
N ASN A 10 6.26 -20.29 24.28
CA ASN A 10 7.48 -20.56 23.53
C ASN A 10 7.23 -20.20 22.05
N PHE A 11 6.90 -18.91 21.80
CA PHE A 11 6.91 -18.33 20.46
C PHE A 11 7.73 -17.05 20.45
N PRO A 12 9.02 -17.08 20.88
CA PRO A 12 9.82 -15.86 20.94
C PRO A 12 10.08 -15.24 19.57
N SER A 13 10.05 -16.05 18.51
CA SER A 13 10.36 -15.60 17.17
C SER A 13 9.17 -14.93 16.43
N MET A 14 7.93 -15.37 16.69
CA MET A 14 6.75 -14.74 16.08
C MET A 14 6.35 -13.44 16.77
N ASN A 15 6.47 -13.38 18.10
CA ASN A 15 6.10 -12.18 18.84
C ASN A 15 7.05 -11.02 18.55
N THR A 16 8.37 -11.27 18.49
CA THR A 16 9.34 -10.23 18.14
C THR A 16 9.19 -9.72 16.71
N PHE A 17 8.92 -10.60 15.77
CA PHE A 17 8.72 -10.21 14.37
C PHE A 17 7.43 -9.41 14.19
N VAL A 18 6.35 -9.84 14.83
CA VAL A 18 5.06 -9.15 14.82
C VAL A 18 5.14 -7.83 15.57
N ASP A 19 5.80 -7.78 16.72
CA ASP A 19 5.99 -6.55 17.51
C ASP A 19 6.89 -5.54 16.79
N ASP A 20 7.98 -5.98 16.16
CA ASP A 20 8.83 -5.11 15.34
C ASP A 20 8.11 -4.63 14.07
N PHE A 21 7.33 -5.49 13.44
CA PHE A 21 6.55 -5.15 12.27
C PHE A 21 5.44 -4.15 12.61
N PHE A 22 4.66 -4.40 13.65
CA PHE A 22 3.57 -3.52 14.06
C PHE A 22 4.03 -2.23 14.74
N SER A 23 5.10 -2.25 15.53
CA SER A 23 5.54 -1.04 16.23
C SER A 23 6.22 -0.03 15.33
N LYS A 24 7.07 -0.47 14.40
CA LYS A 24 7.68 0.41 13.40
C LYS A 24 6.68 0.85 12.34
N ASP A 25 5.93 -0.10 11.80
CA ASP A 25 5.04 0.19 10.69
C ASP A 25 3.80 0.98 11.08
N ILE A 26 3.28 0.85 12.31
CA ILE A 26 2.13 1.64 12.77
C ILE A 26 2.50 3.11 12.96
N PHE A 27 3.65 3.43 13.57
CA PHE A 27 4.10 4.80 13.71
C PHE A 27 4.44 5.42 12.35
N ASP A 28 5.18 4.71 11.53
CA ASP A 28 5.49 5.12 10.16
C ASP A 28 4.25 5.19 9.27
N TRP A 29 3.27 4.32 9.52
CA TRP A 29 2.02 4.28 8.77
C TRP A 29 1.18 5.54 8.99
N THR A 30 1.09 6.04 10.23
CA THR A 30 0.30 7.25 10.55
C THR A 30 0.92 8.53 9.98
N GLU A 31 2.24 8.61 9.90
CA GLU A 31 2.92 9.76 9.32
C GLU A 31 2.91 9.76 7.78
N ARG A 32 2.81 8.59 7.18
CA ARG A 32 2.94 8.38 5.72
C ARG A 32 1.64 8.16 4.98
N ASN A 33 0.58 7.94 5.71
CA ASN A 33 -0.73 7.76 5.13
C ASN A 33 -1.68 8.80 5.69
N PHE A 34 -2.38 9.46 4.81
CA PHE A 34 -3.26 10.55 5.17
C PHE A 34 -4.56 10.46 4.39
N ALA A 35 -5.64 10.74 5.11
CA ALA A 35 -6.92 11.07 4.50
C ALA A 35 -7.46 12.34 5.16
N ALA A 36 -7.97 13.27 4.37
CA ALA A 36 -8.60 14.48 4.89
C ALA A 36 -9.81 14.14 5.77
N LEU A 37 -10.17 15.03 6.67
CA LEU A 37 -11.33 14.85 7.54
C LEU A 37 -12.58 14.54 6.71
N GLY A 38 -13.24 13.42 7.02
CA GLY A 38 -14.38 12.92 6.26
C GLY A 38 -14.04 12.14 4.99
N SER A 39 -12.76 11.98 4.68
CA SER A 39 -12.29 11.11 3.60
C SER A 39 -11.77 9.79 4.12
N ASN A 40 -12.00 8.74 3.37
CA ASN A 40 -11.46 7.42 3.69
C ASN A 40 -10.05 7.26 3.14
N LEU A 41 -9.21 6.53 3.87
CA LEU A 41 -7.95 6.04 3.36
C LEU A 41 -8.21 4.76 2.56
N PRO A 42 -7.86 4.71 1.26
CA PRO A 42 -8.13 3.55 0.44
C PRO A 42 -7.33 2.34 0.87
N SER A 43 -7.98 1.18 0.82
CA SER A 43 -7.33 -0.11 1.04
C SER A 43 -6.41 -0.44 -0.13
N ALA A 44 -5.29 -1.07 0.17
CA ALA A 44 -4.29 -1.44 -0.81
C ALA A 44 -3.89 -2.90 -0.71
N ASN A 45 -3.64 -3.49 -1.85
CA ASN A 45 -2.98 -4.79 -1.99
C ASN A 45 -1.59 -4.58 -2.59
N LEU A 46 -0.61 -5.23 -2.02
CA LEU A 46 0.75 -5.25 -2.50
C LEU A 46 1.15 -6.68 -2.77
N ARG A 47 1.61 -6.97 -3.97
CA ARG A 47 2.09 -8.31 -4.32
C ARG A 47 3.34 -8.27 -5.19
N GLU A 48 4.18 -9.24 -5.00
CA GLU A 48 5.33 -9.49 -5.83
C GLU A 48 5.02 -10.62 -6.81
N VAL A 49 5.18 -10.36 -8.10
CA VAL A 49 4.91 -11.33 -9.16
C VAL A 49 6.14 -11.40 -10.04
N GLU A 50 6.84 -12.53 -9.99
CA GLU A 50 8.05 -12.80 -10.80
C GLU A 50 9.04 -11.63 -10.82
N ASN A 51 8.96 -10.80 -11.85
CA ASN A 51 9.90 -9.70 -12.11
C ASN A 51 9.29 -8.32 -11.88
N ARG A 52 8.20 -8.22 -11.13
CA ARG A 52 7.52 -6.96 -10.88
C ARG A 52 6.84 -6.90 -9.51
N LEU A 53 6.69 -5.70 -9.04
CA LEU A 53 5.89 -5.37 -7.88
C LEU A 53 4.58 -4.74 -8.36
N GLU A 54 3.46 -5.18 -7.84
CA GLU A 54 2.14 -4.64 -8.15
C GLU A 54 1.50 -4.06 -6.89
N VAL A 55 1.06 -2.82 -6.99
CA VAL A 55 0.29 -2.13 -5.94
C VAL A 55 -1.10 -1.86 -6.49
N GLU A 56 -2.12 -2.33 -5.80
CA GLU A 56 -3.52 -2.07 -6.14
C GLU A 56 -4.16 -1.22 -5.04
N LEU A 57 -4.86 -0.17 -5.43
CA LEU A 57 -5.52 0.75 -4.52
C LEU A 57 -7.00 0.84 -4.87
N ALA A 58 -7.86 0.50 -3.90
CA ALA A 58 -9.31 0.59 -4.06
C ALA A 58 -9.78 2.02 -3.76
N ALA A 59 -10.01 2.81 -4.81
CA ALA A 59 -10.46 4.19 -4.72
C ALA A 59 -11.58 4.47 -5.74
N PRO A 60 -12.79 3.92 -5.53
CA PRO A 60 -13.89 4.11 -6.45
C PRO A 60 -14.36 5.56 -6.50
N GLY A 61 -14.96 5.95 -7.63
CA GLY A 61 -15.52 7.29 -7.81
C GLY A 61 -14.52 8.38 -8.19
N MET A 62 -13.27 8.03 -8.46
CA MET A 62 -12.22 8.94 -8.87
C MET A 62 -12.07 9.00 -10.39
N LYS A 63 -11.31 9.97 -10.86
CA LYS A 63 -10.88 10.10 -12.26
C LYS A 63 -9.39 9.90 -12.36
N LYS A 64 -8.90 9.46 -13.51
CA LYS A 64 -7.46 9.27 -13.74
C LYS A 64 -6.64 10.52 -13.42
N LYS A 65 -7.15 11.69 -13.74
CA LYS A 65 -6.49 12.99 -13.49
C LYS A 65 -6.37 13.37 -12.02
N ASP A 66 -7.16 12.74 -11.13
CA ASP A 66 -7.16 13.04 -9.70
C ASP A 66 -5.97 12.38 -8.98
N PHE A 67 -5.33 11.40 -9.61
CA PHE A 67 -4.19 10.69 -9.04
C PHE A 67 -2.86 11.32 -9.42
N LYS A 68 -1.96 11.40 -8.44
CA LYS A 68 -0.56 11.71 -8.63
C LYS A 68 0.29 10.60 -8.03
N ILE A 69 1.22 10.08 -8.81
CA ILE A 69 2.10 8.98 -8.42
C ILE A 69 3.53 9.48 -8.50
N GLU A 70 4.26 9.35 -7.41
CA GLU A 70 5.65 9.78 -7.30
C GLU A 70 6.48 8.66 -6.68
N ILE A 71 7.67 8.46 -7.19
CA ILE A 71 8.67 7.56 -6.59
C ILE A 71 9.93 8.35 -6.34
N GLU A 72 10.38 8.35 -5.11
CA GLU A 72 11.62 8.98 -4.70
C GLU A 72 12.24 8.20 -3.55
N ASN A 73 13.53 7.91 -3.64
CA ASN A 73 14.29 7.20 -2.60
C ASN A 73 13.64 5.89 -2.13
N ASN A 74 13.20 5.07 -3.07
CA ASN A 74 12.50 3.81 -2.81
C ASN A 74 11.17 3.97 -2.05
N ILE A 75 10.55 5.15 -2.12
CA ILE A 75 9.23 5.41 -1.57
C ILE A 75 8.27 5.73 -2.71
N LEU A 76 7.26 4.89 -2.86
CA LEU A 76 6.13 5.14 -3.74
C LEU A 76 5.08 5.94 -2.97
N LYS A 77 4.75 7.12 -3.47
CA LYS A 77 3.66 7.95 -2.93
C LYS A 77 2.54 8.04 -3.96
N ILE A 78 1.36 7.62 -3.56
CA ILE A 78 0.14 7.75 -4.34
C ILE A 78 -0.75 8.76 -3.63
N SER A 79 -1.02 9.87 -4.27
CA SER A 79 -1.90 10.91 -3.77
C SER A 79 -3.10 11.12 -4.69
N CYS A 80 -4.19 11.52 -4.12
CA CYS A 80 -5.42 11.83 -4.82
C CYS A 80 -6.07 13.06 -4.21
N GLU A 81 -6.52 13.95 -5.07
CA GLU A 81 -7.29 15.12 -4.68
C GLU A 81 -8.40 15.34 -5.70
N ASN A 82 -9.64 15.35 -5.22
CA ASN A 82 -10.82 15.59 -6.03
C ASN A 82 -11.45 16.94 -5.66
N GLU A 83 -11.66 17.77 -6.66
CA GLU A 83 -12.23 19.12 -6.49
C GLU A 83 -13.72 19.12 -6.09
N MET A 84 -14.38 17.97 -6.04
CA MET A 84 -15.81 17.86 -5.73
C MET A 84 -16.16 18.02 -4.24
N GLU A 85 -15.22 18.36 -3.38
CA GLU A 85 -15.43 18.51 -1.93
C GLU A 85 -16.57 19.49 -1.58
N PHE A 86 -16.72 20.56 -2.35
CA PHE A 86 -17.75 21.57 -2.11
C PHE A 86 -19.14 21.20 -2.61
N GLU A 87 -19.25 20.31 -3.58
CA GLU A 87 -20.53 19.83 -4.08
C GLU A 87 -21.10 18.73 -3.17
N ASP A 88 -20.26 17.90 -2.62
CA ASP A 88 -20.64 16.83 -1.69
C ASP A 88 -21.29 17.35 -0.40
N SER A 89 -20.88 18.54 0.07
CA SER A 89 -21.47 19.16 1.28
C SER A 89 -22.94 19.58 1.11
N LYS A 90 -23.43 19.64 -0.11
CA LYS A 90 -24.80 20.01 -0.46
C LYS A 90 -25.73 18.80 -0.64
N GLU A 91 -25.18 17.60 -0.71
CA GLU A 91 -25.97 16.39 -0.82
C GLU A 91 -26.50 15.96 0.55
N ASN A 92 -27.81 15.67 0.60
CA ASN A 92 -28.47 15.23 1.82
C ASN A 92 -28.29 13.74 2.02
N TYR A 93 -27.14 13.32 2.55
CA TYR A 93 -26.92 11.93 2.94
C TYR A 93 -27.65 11.60 4.25
N VAL A 94 -28.45 10.56 4.25
CA VAL A 94 -28.94 9.94 5.48
C VAL A 94 -27.84 9.11 6.14
N ARG A 95 -26.99 8.48 5.33
CA ARG A 95 -25.83 7.71 5.76
C ARG A 95 -24.77 7.73 4.68
N ARG A 96 -23.53 8.00 5.07
CA ARG A 96 -22.37 7.99 4.17
C ARG A 96 -21.25 7.21 4.82
N GLU A 97 -20.82 6.14 4.20
CA GLU A 97 -19.82 5.23 4.75
C GLU A 97 -18.45 5.35 4.08
N PHE A 98 -18.39 5.91 2.88
CA PHE A 98 -17.11 6.15 2.21
C PHE A 98 -17.08 7.50 1.49
N ASN A 99 -15.88 8.06 1.43
CA ASN A 99 -15.57 9.27 0.68
C ASN A 99 -14.06 9.32 0.41
N TYR A 100 -13.65 9.50 -0.84
CA TYR A 100 -12.25 9.52 -1.27
C TYR A 100 -11.91 10.83 -1.97
N HIS A 101 -12.08 11.96 -1.31
CA HIS A 101 -11.81 13.24 -1.96
C HIS A 101 -10.35 13.72 -1.82
N LYS A 102 -9.66 13.36 -0.75
CA LYS A 102 -8.27 13.71 -0.55
C LYS A 102 -7.55 12.71 0.34
N PHE A 103 -6.54 12.07 -0.20
CA PHE A 103 -5.71 11.14 0.55
C PHE A 103 -4.33 11.02 -0.07
N TYR A 104 -3.39 10.48 0.68
CA TYR A 104 -2.17 9.89 0.12
C TYR A 104 -1.80 8.62 0.88
N ARG A 105 -1.18 7.70 0.16
CA ARG A 105 -0.56 6.49 0.71
C ARG A 105 0.87 6.35 0.22
N THR A 106 1.73 5.89 1.10
CA THR A 106 3.13 5.64 0.80
C THR A 106 3.47 4.16 1.02
N PHE A 107 4.34 3.66 0.18
CA PHE A 107 4.83 2.28 0.22
C PHE A 107 6.35 2.28 0.11
N TYR A 108 7.01 1.51 0.96
CA TYR A 108 8.43 1.24 0.79
C TYR A 108 8.63 0.22 -0.30
N LEU A 109 9.53 0.55 -1.19
CA LEU A 109 9.91 -0.31 -2.29
C LEU A 109 11.27 -0.94 -2.01
N PRO A 110 11.47 -2.21 -2.35
CA PRO A 110 12.79 -2.82 -2.24
C PRO A 110 13.79 -2.18 -3.20
N ASP A 111 15.08 -2.27 -2.91
CA ASP A 111 16.15 -1.75 -3.77
C ASP A 111 16.21 -2.43 -5.14
N SER A 112 15.55 -3.58 -5.27
CA SER A 112 15.52 -4.37 -6.49
C SER A 112 14.59 -3.83 -7.58
N ILE A 113 13.82 -2.78 -7.31
CA ILE A 113 12.91 -2.20 -8.29
C ILE A 113 13.61 -1.19 -9.21
N ASP A 114 13.07 -1.05 -10.41
CA ASP A 114 13.46 -0.04 -11.37
C ASP A 114 12.48 1.14 -11.29
N GLU A 115 12.92 2.25 -10.70
CA GLU A 115 12.10 3.46 -10.53
C GLU A 115 11.70 4.11 -11.87
N ASP A 116 12.42 3.81 -12.95
CA ASP A 116 12.12 4.33 -14.29
C ASP A 116 11.13 3.47 -15.07
N ALA A 117 10.90 2.24 -14.63
CA ALA A 117 10.00 1.27 -15.28
C ALA A 117 8.69 1.12 -14.48
N VAL A 118 7.88 2.15 -14.49
CA VAL A 118 6.61 2.22 -13.74
C VAL A 118 5.45 2.49 -14.68
N GLU A 119 4.40 1.71 -14.54
CA GLU A 119 3.14 1.90 -15.25
C GLU A 119 1.98 2.00 -14.26
N ALA A 120 1.00 2.83 -14.56
CA ALA A 120 -0.19 2.95 -13.75
C ALA A 120 -1.46 2.93 -14.61
N THR A 121 -2.46 2.19 -14.17
CA THR A 121 -3.77 2.12 -14.80
C THR A 121 -4.87 2.30 -13.76
N TYR A 122 -5.96 2.92 -14.16
CA TYR A 122 -7.14 3.06 -13.31
C TYR A 122 -8.37 2.57 -14.07
N ASN A 123 -8.96 1.49 -13.58
CA ASN A 123 -10.14 0.87 -14.16
C ASN A 123 -11.06 0.35 -13.05
N ASP A 124 -12.36 0.51 -13.23
CA ASP A 124 -13.39 -0.03 -12.32
C ASP A 124 -13.14 0.30 -10.83
N GLY A 125 -12.69 1.51 -10.55
CA GLY A 125 -12.41 1.95 -9.18
C GLY A 125 -11.10 1.44 -8.57
N ILE A 126 -10.28 0.74 -9.32
CA ILE A 126 -8.99 0.21 -8.88
C ILE A 126 -7.86 0.93 -9.62
N LEU A 127 -6.99 1.57 -8.84
CA LEU A 127 -5.70 2.06 -9.33
C LEU A 127 -4.68 0.93 -9.19
N LYS A 128 -4.06 0.54 -10.29
CA LYS A 128 -2.99 -0.45 -10.31
C LYS A 128 -1.69 0.20 -10.74
N VAL A 129 -0.66 0.09 -9.91
CA VAL A 129 0.70 0.53 -10.21
C VAL A 129 1.59 -0.69 -10.33
N VAL A 130 2.28 -0.81 -11.44
CA VAL A 130 3.19 -1.91 -11.74
C VAL A 130 4.61 -1.36 -11.86
N ILE A 131 5.53 -1.90 -11.10
CA ILE A 131 6.92 -1.49 -11.05
C ILE A 131 7.79 -2.70 -11.40
N ALA A 132 8.57 -2.59 -12.46
CA ALA A 132 9.47 -3.66 -12.85
C ALA A 132 10.64 -3.80 -11.86
N LYS A 133 11.15 -4.99 -11.71
CA LYS A 133 12.44 -5.21 -11.04
C LYS A 133 13.59 -4.91 -11.99
N LYS A 134 14.72 -4.46 -11.43
CA LYS A 134 15.96 -4.31 -12.17
C LYS A 134 16.36 -5.66 -12.79
N GLU A 135 16.96 -5.63 -13.97
CA GLU A 135 17.37 -6.85 -14.68
C GLU A 135 18.27 -7.76 -13.85
N ASP A 136 19.23 -7.18 -13.12
CA ASP A 136 20.16 -7.90 -12.24
C ASP A 136 19.49 -8.58 -11.05
N ASN A 137 18.26 -8.19 -10.71
CA ASN A 137 17.49 -8.67 -9.59
C ASN A 137 16.24 -9.47 -10.00
N LYS A 138 16.07 -9.75 -11.29
CA LYS A 138 15.04 -10.68 -11.76
C LYS A 138 15.30 -12.07 -11.21
N SER A 139 14.23 -12.74 -10.77
CA SER A 139 14.35 -14.10 -10.24
C SER A 139 15.01 -15.01 -11.29
N LYS A 140 16.16 -15.56 -10.94
CA LYS A 140 16.82 -16.56 -11.76
C LYS A 140 16.07 -17.89 -11.61
N ALA A 141 15.94 -18.61 -12.72
CA ALA A 141 15.40 -19.94 -12.69
C ALA A 141 16.18 -20.82 -11.69
N THR A 142 15.46 -21.63 -10.92
CA THR A 142 16.09 -22.58 -9.98
C THR A 142 17.06 -23.49 -10.74
N LYS A 143 18.32 -23.48 -10.32
CA LYS A 143 19.35 -24.31 -10.89
C LYS A 143 19.60 -25.52 -10.00
N THR A 144 19.36 -26.71 -10.52
CA THR A 144 19.68 -27.95 -9.84
C THR A 144 21.12 -28.37 -10.19
N ILE A 145 21.92 -28.60 -9.15
CA ILE A 145 23.31 -29.00 -9.28
C ILE A 145 23.41 -30.49 -8.97
N ALA A 146 23.90 -31.29 -9.92
CA ALA A 146 24.17 -32.68 -9.70
C ALA A 146 25.46 -32.88 -8.91
N VAL A 147 25.41 -33.76 -7.89
CA VAL A 147 26.60 -34.14 -7.13
C VAL A 147 27.39 -35.15 -7.95
N LYS A 148 28.65 -34.87 -8.14
CA LYS A 148 29.59 -35.79 -8.79
C LYS A 148 30.22 -36.74 -7.77
#